data_b405fe950f91beaa5a7796feb291e086
#
_entry.id   b405fe950f91beaa5a7796feb291e086
#
_cell.length_a   1.000
_cell.length_b   1.000
_cell.length_c   1.000
_cell.angle_alpha   90.00
_cell.angle_beta   90.00
_cell.angle_gamma   90.00
#
_symmetry.space_group_name_H-M   'P 1'
#
loop_
_entity.id
_entity.type
_entity.pdbx_description
1 polymer ?
#
loop_
_entity_poly.entity_id
_entity_poly.type
_entity_poly.pdbx_seq_one_letter_code
_entity_poly.pdbx_strand_id
1 'polypeptide(L)'
;MKKVSVITPCYNVEEYIKTFLDSIVNQTIGTDNIELILIDDSSTDNTPEIIREYEQNYPDMILAIFNEANIKQGTCRNIALDNYVSGEYFCFIDSDDAVPPYYLKYLYNTARLNNADVIQLKSSSDTDDIAASPAMLTYDTFICDTTDKRKDFLLNPAIMTESCLCKFINKNYYDHYHFHFAEGVAYEEPLFTHPIKHTAKIICRINEPIYYYRINPNGTMQAYMQRYDTICQHMLVQLETYNYVKEHLDIDTFLYEMQLYFIHTFFYETIIFLNARQMPLTAELVRYMCSITKQIIPDIMSNPYLGKEGTYEHREVADYIDSYNHNGNISVLINKLKELK
;
A
#
# COMPACT_ATOMS: atom_id res chain seq x y z
N MET A 1 -10.47 19.48 18.07
CA MET A 1 -9.64 18.87 17.00
C MET A 1 -9.63 17.38 17.24
N LYS A 2 -9.93 16.60 16.22
CA LYS A 2 -9.91 15.13 16.28
C LYS A 2 -8.45 14.63 16.38
N LYS A 3 -8.23 13.53 17.08
CA LYS A 3 -6.90 12.93 17.19
C LYS A 3 -6.57 12.05 15.99
N VAL A 4 -7.57 11.33 15.49
CA VAL A 4 -7.39 10.36 14.40
C VAL A 4 -8.53 10.48 13.41
N SER A 5 -8.21 10.58 12.12
CA SER A 5 -9.12 10.36 11.01
C SER A 5 -8.92 8.93 10.48
N VAL A 6 -10.01 8.19 10.38
CA VAL A 6 -10.07 6.86 9.75
C VAL A 6 -10.76 7.03 8.40
N ILE A 7 -10.11 6.61 7.33
CA ILE A 7 -10.60 6.73 5.95
C ILE A 7 -10.98 5.34 5.45
N THR A 8 -12.22 5.17 5.01
CA THR A 8 -12.77 3.87 4.63
C THR A 8 -13.62 3.97 3.37
N PRO A 9 -13.11 3.54 2.22
CA PRO A 9 -13.93 3.28 1.04
C PRO A 9 -14.86 2.09 1.28
N CYS A 10 -16.10 2.19 0.81
CA CYS A 10 -17.12 1.15 0.94
C CYS A 10 -17.71 0.83 -0.43
N TYR A 11 -17.79 -0.44 -0.79
CA TYR A 11 -18.48 -0.87 -2.01
C TYR A 11 -19.01 -2.30 -1.89
N ASN A 12 -20.34 -2.45 -1.81
CA ASN A 12 -21.03 -3.74 -1.69
C ASN A 12 -20.47 -4.61 -0.55
N VAL A 13 -20.56 -4.11 0.69
CA VAL A 13 -20.00 -4.74 1.91
C VAL A 13 -21.04 -4.92 3.02
N GLU A 14 -22.33 -5.04 2.66
CA GLU A 14 -23.43 -5.17 3.64
C GLU A 14 -23.23 -6.29 4.67
N GLU A 15 -22.54 -7.38 4.30
CA GLU A 15 -22.27 -8.52 5.17
C GLU A 15 -21.23 -8.20 6.26
N TYR A 16 -20.32 -7.26 6.01
CA TYR A 16 -19.13 -7.03 6.85
C TYR A 16 -19.11 -5.68 7.55
N ILE A 17 -19.72 -4.66 6.92
CA ILE A 17 -19.61 -3.26 7.34
C ILE A 17 -20.04 -3.02 8.79
N LYS A 18 -21.02 -3.75 9.31
CA LYS A 18 -21.43 -3.62 10.73
C LYS A 18 -20.31 -4.02 11.68
N THR A 19 -19.60 -5.12 11.39
CA THR A 19 -18.47 -5.57 12.21
C THR A 19 -17.35 -4.54 12.21
N PHE A 20 -17.04 -3.96 11.04
CA PHE A 20 -16.09 -2.85 10.93
C PHE A 20 -16.54 -1.64 11.76
N LEU A 21 -17.75 -1.13 11.53
CA LEU A 21 -18.27 0.06 12.23
C LEU A 21 -18.29 -0.13 13.75
N ASP A 22 -18.74 -1.31 14.23
CA ASP A 22 -18.69 -1.66 15.65
C ASP A 22 -17.28 -1.66 16.21
N SER A 23 -16.29 -2.11 15.44
CA SER A 23 -14.88 -2.09 15.84
C SER A 23 -14.34 -0.66 16.02
N ILE A 24 -14.88 0.32 15.27
CA ILE A 24 -14.44 1.72 15.32
C ILE A 24 -15.18 2.51 16.39
N VAL A 25 -16.51 2.35 16.54
CA VAL A 25 -17.26 3.09 17.57
C VAL A 25 -16.90 2.63 18.99
N ASN A 26 -16.38 1.40 19.15
CA ASN A 26 -15.94 0.85 20.44
C ASN A 26 -14.45 1.09 20.74
N GLN A 27 -13.77 1.96 20.00
CA GLN A 27 -12.37 2.27 20.25
C GLN A 27 -12.15 2.99 21.60
N THR A 28 -11.17 2.52 22.38
CA THR A 28 -10.88 3.05 23.74
C THR A 28 -10.28 4.46 23.76
N ILE A 29 -9.95 5.03 22.60
CA ILE A 29 -9.57 6.44 22.48
C ILE A 29 -10.78 7.37 22.65
N GLY A 30 -12.00 6.85 22.46
CA GLY A 30 -13.27 7.56 22.58
C GLY A 30 -13.70 8.24 21.27
N THR A 31 -15.00 8.20 20.99
CA THR A 31 -15.62 8.72 19.75
C THR A 31 -15.36 10.20 19.50
N ASP A 32 -15.26 11.02 20.56
CA ASP A 32 -14.93 12.45 20.45
C ASP A 32 -13.55 12.71 19.82
N ASN A 33 -12.65 11.74 19.88
CA ASN A 33 -11.28 11.82 19.34
C ASN A 33 -11.15 11.24 17.94
N ILE A 34 -12.20 10.62 17.40
CA ILE A 34 -12.20 9.96 16.09
C ILE A 34 -13.03 10.77 15.09
N GLU A 35 -12.53 10.86 13.88
CA GLU A 35 -13.26 11.23 12.67
C GLU A 35 -13.24 10.00 11.77
N LEU A 36 -14.41 9.44 11.47
CA LEU A 36 -14.57 8.33 10.55
C LEU A 36 -15.17 8.84 9.24
N ILE A 37 -14.39 8.79 8.18
CA ILE A 37 -14.77 9.24 6.84
C ILE A 37 -15.11 8.00 6.02
N LEU A 38 -16.42 7.79 5.79
CA LEU A 38 -16.95 6.70 4.98
C LEU A 38 -17.27 7.21 3.58
N ILE A 39 -16.75 6.56 2.55
CA ILE A 39 -17.03 6.92 1.17
C ILE A 39 -17.68 5.71 0.49
N ASP A 40 -18.99 5.76 0.35
CA ASP A 40 -19.73 4.76 -0.42
C ASP A 40 -19.51 4.98 -1.92
N ASP A 41 -18.88 4.01 -2.55
CA ASP A 41 -18.48 4.09 -3.96
C ASP A 41 -19.56 3.54 -4.91
N SER A 42 -20.81 4.05 -4.72
CA SER A 42 -21.98 3.64 -5.50
C SER A 42 -22.39 2.19 -5.27
N SER A 43 -22.49 1.76 -3.99
CA SER A 43 -22.98 0.43 -3.64
C SER A 43 -24.41 0.20 -4.10
N THR A 44 -24.71 -1.07 -4.44
CA THR A 44 -26.03 -1.52 -4.93
C THR A 44 -26.74 -2.47 -3.97
N ASP A 45 -26.10 -2.80 -2.86
CA ASP A 45 -26.64 -3.57 -1.73
C ASP A 45 -27.10 -2.64 -0.58
N ASN A 46 -27.32 -3.17 0.63
CA ASN A 46 -27.74 -2.36 1.78
C ASN A 46 -26.60 -1.58 2.46
N THR A 47 -25.40 -1.52 1.90
CA THR A 47 -24.26 -0.78 2.46
C THR A 47 -24.61 0.69 2.76
N PRO A 48 -25.24 1.47 1.82
CA PRO A 48 -25.56 2.88 2.06
C PRO A 48 -26.55 3.10 3.21
N GLU A 49 -27.53 2.21 3.37
CA GLU A 49 -28.52 2.28 4.45
C GLU A 49 -27.87 2.07 5.82
N ILE A 50 -26.95 1.09 5.92
CA ILE A 50 -26.20 0.83 7.15
C ILE A 50 -25.31 2.03 7.50
N ILE A 51 -24.63 2.61 6.53
CA ILE A 51 -23.79 3.81 6.73
C ILE A 51 -24.65 4.96 7.30
N ARG A 52 -25.82 5.25 6.71
CA ARG A 52 -26.71 6.32 7.18
C ARG A 52 -27.22 6.09 8.61
N GLU A 53 -27.53 4.83 8.97
CA GLU A 53 -27.91 4.47 10.35
C GLU A 53 -26.81 4.82 11.35
N TYR A 54 -25.55 4.46 11.05
CA TYR A 54 -24.43 4.77 11.96
C TYR A 54 -24.09 6.26 11.99
N GLU A 55 -24.15 6.97 10.86
CA GLU A 55 -23.95 8.42 10.82
C GLU A 55 -24.99 9.15 11.68
N GLN A 56 -26.26 8.74 11.63
CA GLN A 56 -27.32 9.30 12.49
C GLN A 56 -27.10 9.03 13.97
N ASN A 57 -26.53 7.85 14.32
CA ASN A 57 -26.24 7.49 15.70
C ASN A 57 -24.96 8.16 16.24
N TYR A 58 -24.02 8.52 15.36
CA TYR A 58 -22.71 9.10 15.71
C TYR A 58 -22.37 10.35 14.86
N PRO A 59 -23.24 11.38 14.84
CA PRO A 59 -23.12 12.50 13.87
C PRO A 59 -21.87 13.37 14.08
N ASP A 60 -21.31 13.39 15.29
CA ASP A 60 -20.08 14.13 15.59
C ASP A 60 -18.79 13.34 15.25
N MET A 61 -18.93 12.07 14.91
CA MET A 61 -17.82 11.17 14.63
C MET A 61 -17.77 10.74 13.17
N ILE A 62 -18.90 10.44 12.55
CA ILE A 62 -19.00 9.85 11.21
C ILE A 62 -19.39 10.93 10.20
N LEU A 63 -18.63 10.97 9.11
CA LEU A 63 -18.94 11.72 7.89
C LEU A 63 -19.11 10.72 6.75
N ALA A 64 -20.32 10.64 6.20
CA ALA A 64 -20.63 9.77 5.09
C ALA A 64 -20.72 10.55 3.76
N ILE A 65 -20.07 10.03 2.72
CA ILE A 65 -20.05 10.56 1.37
C ILE A 65 -20.55 9.45 0.44
N PHE A 66 -21.44 9.79 -0.48
CA PHE A 66 -22.06 8.82 -1.42
C PHE A 66 -21.74 9.24 -2.84
N ASN A 67 -20.94 8.44 -3.55
CA ASN A 67 -20.60 8.68 -4.94
C ASN A 67 -21.75 8.29 -5.87
N GLU A 68 -21.89 9.01 -6.98
CA GLU A 68 -22.88 8.69 -8.03
C GLU A 68 -22.46 7.52 -8.91
N ALA A 69 -21.17 7.22 -8.98
CA ALA A 69 -20.58 6.13 -9.76
C ALA A 69 -19.37 5.53 -9.05
N ASN A 70 -19.05 4.28 -9.35
CA ASN A 70 -17.87 3.61 -8.81
C ASN A 70 -16.58 4.20 -9.43
N ILE A 71 -15.78 4.89 -8.60
CA ILE A 71 -14.55 5.58 -8.97
C ILE A 71 -13.29 4.89 -8.43
N LYS A 72 -13.43 3.77 -7.75
CA LYS A 72 -12.40 2.95 -7.12
C LYS A 72 -11.83 3.51 -5.82
N GLN A 73 -11.26 2.59 -5.01
CA GLN A 73 -10.80 2.88 -3.66
C GLN A 73 -9.71 3.96 -3.59
N GLY A 74 -8.77 3.98 -4.54
CA GLY A 74 -7.70 4.98 -4.57
C GLY A 74 -8.25 6.40 -4.71
N THR A 75 -9.17 6.61 -5.65
CA THR A 75 -9.84 7.89 -5.86
C THR A 75 -10.69 8.29 -4.64
N CYS A 76 -11.40 7.35 -4.02
CA CYS A 76 -12.13 7.60 -2.76
C CYS A 76 -11.19 8.07 -1.65
N ARG A 77 -10.03 7.40 -1.47
CA ARG A 77 -9.03 7.82 -0.47
C ARG A 77 -8.46 9.21 -0.76
N ASN A 78 -8.19 9.56 -2.03
CA ASN A 78 -7.75 10.89 -2.42
C ASN A 78 -8.80 11.96 -2.06
N ILE A 79 -10.09 11.73 -2.36
CA ILE A 79 -11.18 12.64 -2.00
C ILE A 79 -11.20 12.91 -0.48
N ALA A 80 -11.01 11.87 0.34
CA ALA A 80 -10.95 12.03 1.79
C ALA A 80 -9.73 12.86 2.22
N LEU A 81 -8.56 12.55 1.69
CA LEU A 81 -7.29 13.21 2.01
C LEU A 81 -7.33 14.71 1.67
N ASP A 82 -7.88 15.05 0.52
CA ASP A 82 -7.90 16.44 0.01
C ASP A 82 -8.92 17.32 0.73
N ASN A 83 -10.04 16.74 1.20
CA ASN A 83 -11.18 17.56 1.60
C ASN A 83 -11.61 17.41 3.07
N TYR A 84 -11.32 16.27 3.72
CA TYR A 84 -12.04 15.96 4.96
C TYR A 84 -11.15 15.60 6.15
N VAL A 85 -9.91 15.17 5.94
CA VAL A 85 -9.02 14.75 7.05
C VAL A 85 -8.69 15.92 7.95
N SER A 86 -9.16 15.87 9.22
CA SER A 86 -8.92 16.90 10.23
C SER A 86 -8.15 16.41 11.46
N GLY A 87 -7.96 15.09 11.59
CA GLY A 87 -7.23 14.46 12.69
C GLY A 87 -5.74 14.77 12.68
N GLU A 88 -5.12 14.74 13.85
CA GLU A 88 -3.67 14.92 14.01
C GLU A 88 -2.86 13.80 13.31
N TYR A 89 -3.45 12.61 13.26
CA TYR A 89 -3.00 11.45 12.51
C TYR A 89 -4.16 10.88 11.70
N PHE A 90 -3.84 10.11 10.66
CA PHE A 90 -4.85 9.37 9.92
C PHE A 90 -4.37 7.96 9.55
N CYS A 91 -5.32 7.08 9.25
CA CYS A 91 -5.08 5.73 8.73
C CYS A 91 -6.21 5.30 7.80
N PHE A 92 -5.94 4.24 7.04
CA PHE A 92 -6.91 3.58 6.19
C PHE A 92 -7.30 2.25 6.82
N ILE A 93 -8.59 1.95 6.83
CA ILE A 93 -9.12 0.65 7.25
C ILE A 93 -10.18 0.27 6.23
N ASP A 94 -10.10 -0.93 5.68
CA ASP A 94 -11.09 -1.40 4.71
C ASP A 94 -12.40 -1.80 5.42
N SER A 95 -13.50 -1.63 4.72
CA SER A 95 -14.87 -1.77 5.27
C SER A 95 -15.28 -3.22 5.56
N ASP A 96 -14.51 -4.20 5.14
CA ASP A 96 -14.70 -5.62 5.47
C ASP A 96 -13.73 -6.15 6.55
N ASP A 97 -12.82 -5.31 7.05
CA ASP A 97 -11.84 -5.63 8.08
C ASP A 97 -12.32 -5.28 9.51
N ALA A 98 -11.46 -5.50 10.50
CA ALA A 98 -11.73 -5.12 11.89
C ALA A 98 -10.44 -4.84 12.66
N VAL A 99 -10.56 -4.04 13.74
CA VAL A 99 -9.42 -3.70 14.60
C VAL A 99 -9.79 -3.86 16.09
N PRO A 100 -8.83 -4.23 16.96
CA PRO A 100 -9.13 -4.40 18.39
C PRO A 100 -9.44 -3.05 19.06
N PRO A 101 -10.18 -3.04 20.19
CA PRO A 101 -10.65 -1.81 20.84
C PRO A 101 -9.55 -0.82 21.25
N TYR A 102 -8.33 -1.28 21.44
CA TYR A 102 -7.19 -0.44 21.84
C TYR A 102 -6.41 0.14 20.65
N TYR A 103 -6.70 -0.25 19.41
CA TYR A 103 -5.93 0.01 18.19
C TYR A 103 -5.59 1.49 18.03
N LEU A 104 -6.57 2.36 17.86
CA LEU A 104 -6.34 3.79 17.63
C LEU A 104 -5.65 4.48 18.81
N LYS A 105 -5.99 4.09 20.04
CA LYS A 105 -5.35 4.67 21.24
C LYS A 105 -3.88 4.30 21.33
N TYR A 106 -3.55 3.04 21.09
CA TYR A 106 -2.17 2.56 21.11
C TYR A 106 -1.33 3.25 20.05
N LEU A 107 -1.81 3.30 18.81
CA LEU A 107 -1.10 3.94 17.70
C LEU A 107 -0.88 5.44 17.96
N TYR A 108 -1.94 6.15 18.36
CA TYR A 108 -1.84 7.58 18.67
C TYR A 108 -0.78 7.85 19.75
N ASN A 109 -0.81 7.09 20.86
CA ASN A 109 0.15 7.26 21.94
C ASN A 109 1.58 6.92 21.51
N THR A 110 1.78 5.84 20.76
CA THR A 110 3.10 5.44 20.22
C THR A 110 3.64 6.49 19.27
N ALA A 111 2.81 7.00 18.35
CA ALA A 111 3.21 8.03 17.42
C ALA A 111 3.60 9.34 18.12
N ARG A 112 2.80 9.77 19.11
CA ARG A 112 3.08 10.99 19.90
C ARG A 112 4.34 10.85 20.75
N LEU A 113 4.55 9.70 21.39
CA LEU A 113 5.72 9.44 22.24
C LEU A 113 7.03 9.53 21.43
N ASN A 114 7.01 9.05 20.20
CA ASN A 114 8.21 8.98 19.35
C ASN A 114 8.30 10.14 18.34
N ASN A 115 7.31 11.03 18.26
CA ASN A 115 7.17 12.03 17.21
C ASN A 115 7.24 11.38 15.81
N ALA A 116 6.59 10.21 15.65
CA ALA A 116 6.67 9.43 14.42
C ALA A 116 5.95 10.13 13.27
N ASP A 117 6.59 10.16 12.10
CA ASP A 117 5.96 10.55 10.85
C ASP A 117 4.99 9.46 10.40
N VAL A 118 5.39 8.20 10.58
CA VAL A 118 4.60 7.03 10.18
C VAL A 118 4.79 5.89 11.18
N ILE A 119 3.70 5.18 11.50
CA ILE A 119 3.78 3.84 12.10
C ILE A 119 3.46 2.81 11.02
N GLN A 120 4.33 1.82 10.86
CA GLN A 120 4.10 0.62 10.08
C GLN A 120 3.49 -0.45 10.99
N LEU A 121 2.41 -1.07 10.53
CA LEU A 121 1.67 -2.11 11.24
C LEU A 121 1.88 -3.47 10.61
N LYS A 122 1.48 -4.52 11.34
CA LYS A 122 1.28 -5.87 10.81
C LYS A 122 -0.19 -6.24 10.86
N SER A 123 -0.62 -6.95 9.84
CA SER A 123 -1.95 -7.57 9.74
C SER A 123 -1.85 -9.08 9.82
N SER A 124 -2.93 -9.74 10.21
CA SER A 124 -3.14 -11.18 10.05
C SER A 124 -4.57 -11.45 9.60
N SER A 125 -4.76 -12.51 8.83
CA SER A 125 -6.08 -13.05 8.51
C SER A 125 -6.58 -14.08 9.53
N ASP A 126 -5.76 -14.43 10.52
CA ASP A 126 -6.14 -15.23 11.66
C ASP A 126 -6.40 -14.36 12.87
N THR A 127 -7.61 -14.44 13.43
CA THR A 127 -8.00 -13.68 14.62
C THR A 127 -7.16 -14.02 15.85
N ASP A 128 -6.66 -15.26 15.94
CA ASP A 128 -5.85 -15.74 17.06
C ASP A 128 -4.45 -15.11 17.08
N ASP A 129 -3.97 -14.65 15.92
CA ASP A 129 -2.71 -13.92 15.81
C ASP A 129 -2.81 -12.47 16.32
N ILE A 130 -4.01 -11.88 16.32
CA ILE A 130 -4.21 -10.49 16.73
C ILE A 130 -3.92 -10.35 18.22
N ALA A 131 -3.00 -9.47 18.56
CA ALA A 131 -2.60 -9.25 19.94
C ALA A 131 -3.81 -8.95 20.84
N ALA A 132 -4.03 -9.76 21.87
CA ALA A 132 -5.20 -9.65 22.74
C ALA A 132 -5.20 -8.38 23.62
N SER A 133 -4.05 -7.78 23.83
CA SER A 133 -3.93 -6.55 24.61
C SER A 133 -2.71 -5.71 24.21
N PRO A 134 -2.73 -4.38 24.45
CA PRO A 134 -1.60 -3.51 24.14
C PRO A 134 -0.33 -3.84 24.95
N ALA A 135 -0.44 -4.56 26.08
CA ALA A 135 0.71 -4.99 26.88
C ALA A 135 1.58 -6.07 26.18
N MET A 136 1.05 -6.71 25.15
CA MET A 136 1.77 -7.70 24.32
C MET A 136 2.56 -7.04 23.18
N LEU A 137 2.32 -5.76 22.91
CA LEU A 137 2.87 -5.09 21.74
C LEU A 137 4.26 -4.54 22.01
N THR A 138 5.12 -4.76 21.03
CA THR A 138 6.47 -4.16 20.95
C THR A 138 6.61 -3.36 19.66
N TYR A 139 7.56 -2.46 19.61
CA TYR A 139 7.88 -1.73 18.38
C TYR A 139 9.35 -1.40 18.26
N ASP A 140 9.82 -1.31 17.04
CA ASP A 140 11.12 -0.77 16.69
C ASP A 140 10.97 0.65 16.15
N THR A 141 11.99 1.49 16.36
CA THR A 141 12.04 2.85 15.82
C THR A 141 13.21 2.99 14.86
N PHE A 142 12.91 3.43 13.63
CA PHE A 142 13.88 3.70 12.58
C PHE A 142 13.97 5.21 12.36
N ILE A 143 15.19 5.74 12.43
CA ILE A 143 15.47 7.18 12.22
C ILE A 143 16.29 7.31 10.94
N CYS A 144 15.66 7.81 9.89
CA CYS A 144 16.26 7.99 8.55
C CYS A 144 16.71 9.44 8.36
N ASP A 145 17.63 9.91 9.20
CA ASP A 145 18.13 11.29 9.24
C ASP A 145 19.43 11.49 8.44
N THR A 146 20.02 10.43 7.92
CA THR A 146 21.19 10.45 7.03
C THR A 146 20.95 9.65 5.77
N THR A 147 21.72 9.95 4.71
CA THR A 147 21.66 9.22 3.43
C THR A 147 21.88 7.72 3.61
N ASP A 148 22.88 7.31 4.40
CA ASP A 148 23.20 5.89 4.59
C ASP A 148 22.06 5.16 5.30
N LYS A 149 21.51 5.72 6.37
CA LYS A 149 20.35 5.13 7.06
C LYS A 149 19.12 5.03 6.15
N ARG A 150 18.92 6.02 5.28
CA ARG A 150 17.84 5.97 4.28
C ARG A 150 18.07 4.87 3.25
N LYS A 151 19.30 4.69 2.76
CA LYS A 151 19.66 3.58 1.84
C LYS A 151 19.42 2.23 2.49
N ASP A 152 19.87 2.04 3.72
CA ASP A 152 19.63 0.81 4.48
C ASP A 152 18.13 0.53 4.66
N PHE A 153 17.35 1.57 4.92
CA PHE A 153 15.88 1.46 5.04
C PHE A 153 15.23 1.07 3.71
N LEU A 154 15.60 1.71 2.59
CA LEU A 154 15.04 1.42 1.26
C LEU A 154 15.38 0.01 0.77
N LEU A 155 16.55 -0.51 1.16
CA LEU A 155 16.98 -1.87 0.82
C LEU A 155 16.37 -2.97 1.68
N ASN A 156 15.63 -2.60 2.73
CA ASN A 156 15.00 -3.56 3.64
C ASN A 156 13.45 -3.51 3.56
N PRO A 157 12.84 -4.24 2.60
CA PRO A 157 11.39 -4.21 2.40
C PRO A 157 10.61 -4.75 3.61
N ALA A 158 11.25 -5.50 4.52
CA ALA A 158 10.60 -6.02 5.72
C ALA A 158 10.27 -4.93 6.76
N ILE A 159 10.87 -3.74 6.65
CA ILE A 159 10.60 -2.65 7.60
C ILE A 159 9.24 -1.99 7.29
N MET A 160 8.97 -1.73 6.00
CA MET A 160 7.73 -1.08 5.56
C MET A 160 7.20 -1.72 4.28
N THR A 161 5.96 -2.18 4.33
CA THR A 161 5.24 -2.75 3.17
C THR A 161 4.66 -1.66 2.26
N GLU A 162 4.16 -2.04 1.09
CA GLU A 162 3.44 -1.10 0.21
C GLU A 162 1.96 -0.94 0.60
N SER A 163 1.40 -1.78 1.47
CA SER A 163 0.00 -1.64 1.86
C SER A 163 -0.27 -0.36 2.66
N CYS A 164 -1.24 0.42 2.24
CA CYS A 164 -1.70 1.62 2.94
C CYS A 164 -2.46 1.27 4.24
N LEU A 165 -3.12 0.11 4.31
CA LEU A 165 -3.86 -0.36 5.48
C LEU A 165 -2.95 -0.56 6.71
N CYS A 166 -1.69 -0.84 6.44
CA CYS A 166 -0.69 -1.04 7.47
C CYS A 166 0.05 0.25 7.86
N LYS A 167 -0.57 1.43 7.70
CA LYS A 167 0.07 2.71 8.03
C LYS A 167 -0.82 3.61 8.89
N PHE A 168 -0.17 4.23 9.88
CA PHE A 168 -0.74 5.32 10.68
C PHE A 168 0.15 6.53 10.49
N ILE A 169 -0.38 7.61 9.92
CA ILE A 169 0.41 8.69 9.31
C ILE A 169 0.14 10.02 10.02
N ASN A 170 1.20 10.74 10.32
CA ASN A 170 1.12 12.10 10.87
C ASN A 170 0.60 13.06 9.79
N LYS A 171 -0.47 13.81 10.11
CA LYS A 171 -1.09 14.72 9.15
C LYS A 171 -0.16 15.87 8.75
N ASN A 172 0.59 16.46 9.68
CA ASN A 172 1.53 17.55 9.35
C ASN A 172 2.65 17.08 8.41
N TYR A 173 3.11 15.83 8.58
CA TYR A 173 4.05 15.22 7.64
C TYR A 173 3.40 15.06 6.27
N TYR A 174 2.19 14.51 6.20
CA TYR A 174 1.46 14.34 4.94
C TYR A 174 1.18 15.69 4.25
N ASP A 175 0.74 16.70 4.98
CA ASP A 175 0.42 18.04 4.45
C ASP A 175 1.63 18.74 3.80
N HIS A 176 2.85 18.29 4.12
CA HIS A 176 4.06 18.81 3.49
C HIS A 176 4.29 18.23 2.08
N TYR A 177 3.90 16.97 1.84
CA TYR A 177 4.22 16.23 0.62
C TYR A 177 3.02 16.01 -0.30
N HIS A 178 1.80 15.86 0.23
CA HIS A 178 0.56 15.64 -0.51
C HIS A 178 0.62 14.45 -1.49
N PHE A 179 0.99 13.26 -0.98
CA PHE A 179 0.99 12.05 -1.80
C PHE A 179 -0.44 11.61 -2.14
N HIS A 180 -0.65 11.11 -3.36
CA HIS A 180 -1.93 10.61 -3.83
C HIS A 180 -1.85 9.17 -4.29
N PHE A 181 -2.96 8.45 -4.21
CA PHE A 181 -3.13 7.15 -4.82
C PHE A 181 -3.31 7.28 -6.33
N ALA A 182 -2.93 6.25 -7.09
CA ALA A 182 -3.30 6.18 -8.50
C ALA A 182 -4.83 6.06 -8.64
N GLU A 183 -5.42 6.81 -9.58
CA GLU A 183 -6.86 6.93 -9.71
C GLU A 183 -7.44 5.96 -10.72
N GLY A 184 -8.64 5.42 -10.44
CA GLY A 184 -9.41 4.60 -11.37
C GLY A 184 -8.80 3.22 -11.70
N VAL A 185 -7.77 2.79 -10.98
CA VAL A 185 -7.03 1.54 -11.22
C VAL A 185 -7.07 0.60 -10.02
N ALA A 186 -6.67 -0.66 -10.25
CA ALA A 186 -6.28 -1.58 -9.19
C ALA A 186 -4.79 -1.40 -8.84
N TYR A 187 -4.39 -1.84 -7.64
CA TYR A 187 -3.00 -1.70 -7.14
C TYR A 187 -2.52 -0.25 -7.02
N GLU A 188 -3.40 0.64 -6.63
CA GLU A 188 -3.20 2.09 -6.53
C GLU A 188 -2.21 2.53 -5.46
N GLU A 189 -1.93 1.64 -4.50
CA GLU A 189 -1.19 1.94 -3.26
C GLU A 189 0.27 2.38 -3.46
N PRO A 190 1.07 1.79 -4.39
CA PRO A 190 2.49 2.13 -4.53
C PRO A 190 2.74 3.61 -4.78
N LEU A 191 1.88 4.29 -5.55
CA LEU A 191 2.05 5.71 -5.84
C LEU A 191 1.94 6.58 -4.56
N PHE A 192 1.13 6.16 -3.59
CA PHE A 192 1.00 6.82 -2.30
C PHE A 192 2.07 6.36 -1.30
N THR A 193 2.32 5.05 -1.21
CA THR A 193 3.10 4.45 -0.12
C THR A 193 4.60 4.47 -0.36
N HIS A 194 5.04 4.30 -1.61
CA HIS A 194 6.47 4.27 -1.91
C HIS A 194 7.19 5.61 -1.66
N PRO A 195 6.63 6.78 -2.03
CA PRO A 195 7.22 8.07 -1.68
C PRO A 195 7.41 8.29 -0.16
N ILE A 196 6.57 7.69 0.68
CA ILE A 196 6.71 7.73 2.14
C ILE A 196 8.06 7.12 2.57
N LYS A 197 8.51 6.05 1.91
CA LYS A 197 9.81 5.42 2.22
C LYS A 197 10.98 6.35 1.96
N HIS A 198 10.86 7.26 1.02
CA HIS A 198 11.90 8.25 0.68
C HIS A 198 11.89 9.47 1.60
N THR A 199 10.78 9.77 2.26
CA THR A 199 10.58 11.08 2.91
C THR A 199 10.38 11.01 4.42
N ALA A 200 9.72 9.97 4.96
CA ALA A 200 9.50 9.85 6.40
C ALA A 200 10.81 9.72 7.18
N LYS A 201 11.00 10.54 8.20
CA LYS A 201 12.24 10.56 9.01
C LYS A 201 12.19 9.62 10.19
N ILE A 202 11.05 9.56 10.88
CA ILE A 202 10.86 8.74 12.09
C ILE A 202 9.74 7.75 11.81
N ILE A 203 10.11 6.48 11.72
CA ILE A 203 9.18 5.37 11.46
C ILE A 203 9.19 4.43 12.67
N CYS A 204 8.01 4.16 13.23
CA CYS A 204 7.84 3.10 14.21
C CYS A 204 7.24 1.88 13.52
N ARG A 205 7.76 0.66 13.79
CA ARG A 205 7.19 -0.59 13.28
C ARG A 205 6.67 -1.42 14.44
N ILE A 206 5.37 -1.69 14.45
CA ILE A 206 4.75 -2.60 15.42
C ILE A 206 5.09 -4.04 15.02
N ASN A 207 5.54 -4.85 15.98
CA ASN A 207 6.08 -6.17 15.71
C ASN A 207 5.01 -7.27 15.72
N GLU A 208 3.93 -7.08 16.43
CA GLU A 208 2.81 -8.02 16.54
C GLU A 208 1.65 -7.57 15.63
N PRO A 209 0.87 -8.52 15.05
CA PRO A 209 -0.33 -8.17 14.30
C PRO A 209 -1.38 -7.50 15.18
N ILE A 210 -1.90 -6.37 14.71
CA ILE A 210 -2.99 -5.61 15.37
C ILE A 210 -4.09 -5.19 14.40
N TYR A 211 -4.03 -5.65 13.18
CA TYR A 211 -5.02 -5.39 12.15
C TYR A 211 -5.55 -6.73 11.63
N TYR A 212 -6.86 -6.98 11.78
CA TYR A 212 -7.49 -8.17 11.25
C TYR A 212 -7.90 -7.94 9.79
N TYR A 213 -7.16 -8.57 8.88
CA TYR A 213 -7.44 -8.57 7.44
C TYR A 213 -8.35 -9.75 7.08
N ARG A 214 -9.57 -9.46 6.68
CA ARG A 214 -10.54 -10.49 6.30
C ARG A 214 -10.28 -11.00 4.89
N ILE A 215 -10.21 -12.33 4.75
CA ILE A 215 -10.23 -12.96 3.42
C ILE A 215 -11.69 -12.95 2.93
N ASN A 216 -12.02 -11.98 2.10
CA ASN A 216 -13.34 -11.82 1.51
C ASN A 216 -13.38 -12.50 0.12
N PRO A 217 -14.14 -13.60 -0.06
CA PRO A 217 -14.22 -14.31 -1.35
C PRO A 217 -14.79 -13.45 -2.48
N ASN A 218 -15.62 -12.45 -2.13
CA ASN A 218 -16.25 -11.53 -3.06
C ASN A 218 -15.53 -10.17 -3.14
N GLY A 219 -14.39 -10.05 -2.46
CA GLY A 219 -13.62 -8.81 -2.39
C GLY A 219 -12.95 -8.43 -3.71
N THR A 220 -12.59 -7.17 -3.82
CA THR A 220 -11.96 -6.57 -5.00
C THR A 220 -10.71 -7.33 -5.45
N MET A 221 -9.87 -7.78 -4.52
CA MET A 221 -8.66 -8.54 -4.84
C MET A 221 -8.96 -9.86 -5.55
N GLN A 222 -10.01 -10.60 -5.11
CA GLN A 222 -10.40 -11.86 -5.76
C GLN A 222 -10.93 -11.61 -7.18
N ALA A 223 -11.72 -10.56 -7.37
CA ALA A 223 -12.22 -10.18 -8.69
C ALA A 223 -11.08 -9.78 -9.66
N TYR A 224 -10.03 -9.15 -9.15
CA TYR A 224 -8.89 -8.72 -9.95
C TYR A 224 -7.89 -9.85 -10.25
N MET A 225 -7.79 -10.86 -9.39
CA MET A 225 -6.83 -11.97 -9.58
C MET A 225 -6.97 -12.73 -10.90
N GLN A 226 -8.14 -12.70 -11.52
CA GLN A 226 -8.41 -13.44 -12.75
C GLN A 226 -8.37 -12.58 -14.03
N ARG A 227 -8.04 -11.31 -13.93
CA ARG A 227 -8.10 -10.35 -15.04
C ARG A 227 -6.70 -9.96 -15.50
N TYR A 228 -6.42 -10.14 -16.77
CA TYR A 228 -5.12 -9.79 -17.38
C TYR A 228 -4.88 -8.27 -17.40
N ASP A 229 -5.92 -7.46 -17.56
CA ASP A 229 -5.82 -6.00 -17.55
C ASP A 229 -5.35 -5.43 -16.20
N THR A 230 -5.59 -6.13 -15.09
CA THR A 230 -5.08 -5.70 -13.78
C THR A 230 -3.56 -5.83 -13.66
N ILE A 231 -2.95 -6.76 -14.40
CA ILE A 231 -1.48 -6.85 -14.50
C ILE A 231 -0.92 -5.61 -15.22
N CYS A 232 -1.60 -5.19 -16.30
CA CYS A 232 -1.20 -3.96 -16.99
C CYS A 232 -1.35 -2.73 -16.08
N GLN A 233 -2.43 -2.66 -15.28
CA GLN A 233 -2.62 -1.59 -14.31
C GLN A 233 -1.51 -1.58 -13.24
N HIS A 234 -1.15 -2.75 -12.69
CA HIS A 234 -0.02 -2.88 -11.77
C HIS A 234 1.27 -2.29 -12.39
N MET A 235 1.61 -2.72 -13.61
CA MET A 235 2.80 -2.22 -14.30
C MET A 235 2.77 -0.70 -14.53
N LEU A 236 1.61 -0.15 -14.91
CA LEU A 236 1.45 1.29 -15.11
C LEU A 236 1.66 2.06 -13.81
N VAL A 237 1.08 1.59 -12.71
CA VAL A 237 1.26 2.24 -11.39
C VAL A 237 2.73 2.18 -10.94
N GLN A 238 3.44 1.06 -11.16
CA GLN A 238 4.87 1.00 -10.84
C GLN A 238 5.71 1.97 -11.68
N LEU A 239 5.37 2.12 -12.96
CA LEU A 239 6.03 3.09 -13.83
C LEU A 239 5.73 4.53 -13.38
N GLU A 240 4.49 4.82 -13.03
CA GLU A 240 4.06 6.12 -12.51
C GLU A 240 4.75 6.44 -11.18
N THR A 241 4.83 5.47 -10.28
CA THR A 241 5.55 5.59 -9.01
C THR A 241 7.04 5.93 -9.22
N TYR A 242 7.70 5.23 -10.15
CA TYR A 242 9.09 5.54 -10.50
C TYR A 242 9.24 6.96 -11.03
N ASN A 243 8.38 7.37 -11.96
CA ASN A 243 8.42 8.72 -12.53
C ASN A 243 8.11 9.78 -11.48
N TYR A 244 7.14 9.55 -10.60
CA TYR A 244 6.82 10.46 -9.50
C TYR A 244 8.04 10.71 -8.58
N VAL A 245 8.69 9.63 -8.14
CA VAL A 245 9.90 9.74 -7.30
C VAL A 245 11.01 10.49 -8.04
N LYS A 246 11.18 10.20 -9.33
CA LYS A 246 12.19 10.86 -10.18
C LYS A 246 11.96 12.35 -10.34
N GLU A 247 10.72 12.78 -10.46
CA GLU A 247 10.37 14.18 -10.77
C GLU A 247 10.23 15.04 -9.52
N HIS A 248 9.84 14.45 -8.39
CA HIS A 248 9.45 15.18 -7.18
C HIS A 248 10.37 14.95 -5.98
N LEU A 249 11.18 13.90 -5.99
CA LEU A 249 12.07 13.55 -4.89
C LEU A 249 13.53 13.48 -5.36
N ASP A 250 14.47 13.36 -4.42
CA ASP A 250 15.90 13.24 -4.72
C ASP A 250 16.25 11.82 -5.17
N ILE A 251 15.94 11.51 -6.44
CA ILE A 251 16.24 10.19 -7.01
C ILE A 251 17.75 9.98 -7.20
N ASP A 252 18.53 11.03 -7.49
CA ASP A 252 19.95 10.88 -7.83
C ASP A 252 20.75 10.32 -6.64
N THR A 253 20.41 10.73 -5.43
CA THR A 253 21.02 10.19 -4.20
C THR A 253 20.64 8.73 -3.94
N PHE A 254 19.46 8.29 -4.39
CA PHE A 254 18.88 6.96 -4.16
C PHE A 254 18.65 6.17 -5.46
N LEU A 255 19.40 6.50 -6.50
CA LEU A 255 19.19 5.97 -7.84
C LEU A 255 19.22 4.43 -7.88
N TYR A 256 20.20 3.81 -7.24
CA TYR A 256 20.39 2.37 -7.28
C TYR A 256 19.32 1.62 -6.47
N GLU A 257 18.90 2.17 -5.35
CA GLU A 257 17.80 1.66 -4.53
C GLU A 257 16.47 1.73 -5.32
N MET A 258 16.24 2.84 -6.03
CA MET A 258 15.04 3.02 -6.85
C MET A 258 15.06 2.13 -8.10
N GLN A 259 16.22 1.91 -8.72
CA GLN A 259 16.36 0.94 -9.80
C GLN A 259 16.05 -0.48 -9.33
N LEU A 260 16.55 -0.87 -8.17
CA LEU A 260 16.28 -2.19 -7.59
C LEU A 260 14.78 -2.37 -7.30
N TYR A 261 14.13 -1.35 -6.72
CA TYR A 261 12.69 -1.33 -6.53
C TYR A 261 11.95 -1.52 -7.86
N PHE A 262 12.33 -0.78 -8.90
CA PHE A 262 11.68 -0.87 -10.21
C PHE A 262 11.85 -2.25 -10.86
N ILE A 263 13.05 -2.83 -10.80
CA ILE A 263 13.31 -4.20 -11.29
C ILE A 263 12.42 -5.20 -10.54
N HIS A 264 12.31 -5.05 -9.22
CA HIS A 264 11.50 -5.91 -8.39
C HIS A 264 10.01 -5.79 -8.76
N THR A 265 9.44 -4.60 -8.66
CA THR A 265 7.99 -4.42 -8.75
C THR A 265 7.46 -4.44 -10.19
N PHE A 266 8.14 -3.75 -11.10
CA PHE A 266 7.70 -3.69 -12.50
C PHE A 266 7.97 -4.97 -13.28
N PHE A 267 9.11 -5.64 -13.02
CA PHE A 267 9.51 -6.82 -13.79
C PHE A 267 9.28 -8.12 -13.04
N TYR A 268 9.97 -8.33 -11.90
CA TYR A 268 9.93 -9.59 -11.17
C TYR A 268 8.54 -9.92 -10.62
N GLU A 269 7.89 -9.03 -9.87
CA GLU A 269 6.53 -9.27 -9.34
C GLU A 269 5.50 -9.48 -10.45
N THR A 270 5.59 -8.76 -11.57
CA THR A 270 4.71 -8.98 -12.72
C THR A 270 4.81 -10.43 -13.22
N ILE A 271 6.03 -10.98 -13.33
CA ILE A 271 6.24 -12.38 -13.71
C ILE A 271 5.67 -13.34 -12.68
N ILE A 272 5.93 -13.08 -11.39
CA ILE A 272 5.40 -13.90 -10.29
C ILE A 272 3.88 -13.90 -10.30
N PHE A 273 3.23 -12.75 -10.47
CA PHE A 273 1.77 -12.65 -10.54
C PHE A 273 1.18 -13.42 -11.73
N LEU A 274 1.82 -13.36 -12.89
CA LEU A 274 1.38 -14.12 -14.06
C LEU A 274 1.55 -15.63 -13.83
N ASN A 275 2.70 -16.06 -13.30
CA ASN A 275 2.97 -17.47 -13.03
C ASN A 275 2.00 -18.03 -11.97
N ALA A 276 1.81 -17.34 -10.85
CA ALA A 276 0.92 -17.76 -9.77
C ALA A 276 -0.54 -17.90 -10.24
N ARG A 277 -0.97 -17.07 -11.19
CA ARG A 277 -2.33 -17.06 -11.74
C ARG A 277 -2.49 -17.92 -12.99
N GLN A 278 -1.43 -18.62 -13.42
CA GLN A 278 -1.40 -19.41 -14.66
C GLN A 278 -1.81 -18.59 -15.91
N MET A 279 -1.50 -17.30 -15.90
CA MET A 279 -1.77 -16.41 -17.02
C MET A 279 -0.65 -16.47 -18.06
N PRO A 280 -0.96 -16.22 -19.35
CA PRO A 280 0.05 -16.33 -20.39
C PRO A 280 1.10 -15.22 -20.29
N LEU A 281 2.36 -15.59 -20.19
CA LEU A 281 3.50 -14.70 -20.38
C LEU A 281 3.78 -14.59 -21.90
N THR A 282 3.22 -13.55 -22.54
CA THR A 282 3.31 -13.37 -23.99
C THR A 282 4.68 -12.77 -24.41
N ALA A 283 5.10 -13.05 -25.63
CA ALA A 283 6.31 -12.47 -26.19
C ALA A 283 6.24 -10.94 -26.29
N GLU A 284 5.05 -10.39 -26.55
CA GLU A 284 4.83 -8.95 -26.64
C GLU A 284 5.02 -8.28 -25.29
N LEU A 285 4.45 -8.85 -24.21
CA LEU A 285 4.61 -8.34 -22.86
C LEU A 285 6.07 -8.36 -22.43
N VAL A 286 6.77 -9.47 -22.63
CA VAL A 286 8.20 -9.57 -22.24
C VAL A 286 9.06 -8.57 -23.03
N ARG A 287 8.80 -8.38 -24.32
CA ARG A 287 9.49 -7.34 -25.12
C ARG A 287 9.24 -5.94 -24.58
N TYR A 288 7.98 -5.65 -24.26
CA TYR A 288 7.59 -4.37 -23.68
C TYR A 288 8.34 -4.15 -22.35
N MET A 289 8.28 -5.11 -21.43
CA MET A 289 8.94 -5.03 -20.13
C MET A 289 10.45 -4.80 -20.27
N CYS A 290 11.14 -5.59 -21.11
CA CYS A 290 12.58 -5.43 -21.36
C CYS A 290 12.90 -4.05 -21.98
N SER A 291 12.10 -3.59 -22.93
CA SER A 291 12.30 -2.31 -23.61
C SER A 291 12.16 -1.13 -22.64
N ILE A 292 11.11 -1.12 -21.84
CA ILE A 292 10.87 -0.06 -20.85
C ILE A 292 11.96 -0.08 -19.78
N THR A 293 12.31 -1.26 -19.26
CA THR A 293 13.36 -1.34 -18.22
C THR A 293 14.71 -0.86 -18.75
N LYS A 294 15.12 -1.23 -19.98
CA LYS A 294 16.35 -0.72 -20.59
C LYS A 294 16.32 0.79 -20.86
N GLN A 295 15.16 1.34 -21.17
CA GLN A 295 15.01 2.78 -21.36
C GLN A 295 15.17 3.54 -20.05
N ILE A 296 14.63 3.00 -18.93
CA ILE A 296 14.70 3.60 -17.60
C ILE A 296 16.07 3.37 -16.96
N ILE A 297 16.64 2.16 -17.14
CA ILE A 297 17.89 1.71 -16.54
C ILE A 297 18.83 1.19 -17.67
N PRO A 298 19.48 2.10 -18.43
CA PRO A 298 20.30 1.71 -19.58
C PRO A 298 21.47 0.79 -19.22
N ASP A 299 22.10 1.00 -18.07
CA ASP A 299 23.22 0.21 -17.54
C ASP A 299 22.78 -0.55 -16.28
N ILE A 300 21.82 -1.48 -16.46
CA ILE A 300 21.21 -2.23 -15.36
C ILE A 300 22.25 -3.02 -14.55
N MET A 301 23.30 -3.52 -15.20
CA MET A 301 24.33 -4.35 -14.58
C MET A 301 25.30 -3.57 -13.69
N SER A 302 25.30 -2.23 -13.78
CA SER A 302 26.11 -1.36 -12.92
C SER A 302 25.54 -1.21 -11.49
N ASN A 303 24.30 -1.66 -11.25
CA ASN A 303 23.69 -1.53 -9.94
C ASN A 303 24.42 -2.41 -8.89
N PRO A 304 25.02 -1.80 -7.85
CA PRO A 304 25.89 -2.49 -6.90
C PRO A 304 25.17 -3.45 -5.94
N TYR A 305 23.83 -3.42 -5.94
CA TYR A 305 23.02 -4.28 -5.09
C TYR A 305 22.62 -5.60 -5.76
N LEU A 306 22.69 -5.69 -7.08
CA LEU A 306 22.34 -6.91 -7.80
C LEU A 306 23.29 -8.07 -7.44
N GLY A 307 22.69 -9.21 -7.05
CA GLY A 307 23.43 -10.43 -6.69
C GLY A 307 23.95 -10.46 -5.26
N LYS A 308 23.56 -9.48 -4.41
CA LYS A 308 23.76 -9.56 -2.96
C LYS A 308 22.67 -10.42 -2.32
N GLU A 309 22.87 -10.78 -1.04
CA GLU A 309 21.85 -11.50 -0.27
C GLU A 309 20.51 -10.77 -0.34
N GLY A 310 19.44 -11.51 -0.65
CA GLY A 310 18.08 -10.97 -0.84
C GLY A 310 17.81 -10.34 -2.23
N THR A 311 18.78 -10.38 -3.17
CA THR A 311 18.60 -9.83 -4.54
C THR A 311 19.12 -10.75 -5.65
N TYR A 312 19.24 -12.04 -5.38
CA TYR A 312 19.73 -13.02 -6.37
C TYR A 312 18.79 -13.12 -7.57
N GLU A 313 17.47 -13.16 -7.31
CA GLU A 313 16.46 -13.23 -8.36
C GLU A 313 16.46 -11.97 -9.22
N HIS A 314 16.69 -10.81 -8.60
CA HIS A 314 16.81 -9.54 -9.34
C HIS A 314 18.02 -9.53 -10.26
N ARG A 315 19.13 -10.15 -9.84
CA ARG A 315 20.31 -10.31 -10.68
C ARG A 315 20.02 -11.18 -11.89
N GLU A 316 19.32 -12.28 -11.70
CA GLU A 316 18.92 -13.16 -12.80
C GLU A 316 18.01 -12.44 -13.81
N VAL A 317 17.02 -11.69 -13.30
CA VAL A 317 16.16 -10.83 -14.14
C VAL A 317 16.97 -9.78 -14.88
N ALA A 318 17.92 -9.12 -14.20
CA ALA A 318 18.79 -8.10 -14.82
C ALA A 318 19.68 -8.69 -15.92
N ASP A 319 20.25 -9.88 -15.72
CA ASP A 319 21.03 -10.59 -16.75
C ASP A 319 20.16 -10.90 -17.98
N TYR A 320 18.89 -11.26 -17.80
CA TYR A 320 17.97 -11.48 -18.92
C TYR A 320 17.64 -10.18 -19.65
N ILE A 321 17.37 -9.10 -18.92
CA ILE A 321 17.10 -7.80 -19.52
C ILE A 321 18.32 -7.29 -20.28
N ASP A 322 19.51 -7.40 -19.70
CA ASP A 322 20.77 -6.94 -20.32
C ASP A 322 21.09 -7.72 -21.60
N SER A 323 20.93 -9.04 -21.57
CA SER A 323 21.15 -9.91 -22.73
C SER A 323 20.08 -9.77 -23.83
N TYR A 324 18.93 -9.16 -23.51
CA TYR A 324 17.85 -8.97 -24.45
C TYR A 324 18.25 -8.01 -25.58
N ASN A 325 18.12 -8.47 -26.81
CA ASN A 325 18.15 -7.65 -28.01
C ASN A 325 16.90 -7.97 -28.87
N HIS A 326 16.45 -7.00 -29.67
CA HIS A 326 15.23 -7.14 -30.46
C HIS A 326 15.22 -8.35 -31.43
N ASN A 327 16.39 -8.90 -31.75
CA ASN A 327 16.59 -10.06 -32.62
C ASN A 327 16.80 -11.36 -31.84
N GLY A 328 16.84 -11.30 -30.49
CA GLY A 328 17.07 -12.46 -29.62
C GLY A 328 15.89 -13.46 -29.62
N ASN A 329 16.19 -14.71 -29.25
CA ASN A 329 15.16 -15.74 -29.13
C ASN A 329 14.31 -15.52 -27.87
N ILE A 330 13.23 -14.77 -28.03
CA ILE A 330 12.29 -14.43 -26.94
C ILE A 330 11.69 -15.68 -26.27
N SER A 331 11.57 -16.80 -26.99
CA SER A 331 11.01 -18.04 -26.43
C SER A 331 11.92 -18.65 -25.38
N VAL A 332 13.23 -18.52 -25.51
CA VAL A 332 14.19 -18.97 -24.48
C VAL A 332 14.04 -18.13 -23.22
N LEU A 333 13.93 -16.82 -23.37
CA LEU A 333 13.71 -15.91 -22.24
C LEU A 333 12.39 -16.21 -21.51
N ILE A 334 11.30 -16.37 -22.24
CA ILE A 334 9.98 -16.71 -21.67
C ILE A 334 10.04 -18.01 -20.86
N ASN A 335 10.71 -19.06 -21.38
CA ASN A 335 10.80 -20.33 -20.67
C ASN A 335 11.58 -20.18 -19.34
N LYS A 336 12.63 -19.38 -19.31
CA LYS A 336 13.38 -19.11 -18.09
C LYS A 336 12.56 -18.29 -17.09
N LEU A 337 11.85 -17.25 -17.55
CA LEU A 337 11.00 -16.42 -16.68
C LEU A 337 9.82 -17.18 -16.06
N LYS A 338 9.34 -18.26 -16.70
CA LYS A 338 8.31 -19.15 -16.12
C LYS A 338 8.82 -19.98 -14.95
N GLU A 339 10.12 -20.12 -14.78
CA GLU A 339 10.75 -20.87 -13.68
C GLU A 339 10.90 -20.02 -12.41
N LEU A 340 10.77 -18.67 -12.51
CA LEU A 340 10.78 -17.78 -11.36
C LEU A 340 9.55 -18.05 -10.45
N LYS A 341 9.78 -18.14 -9.14
CA LYS A 341 8.78 -18.45 -8.11
C LYS A 341 8.67 -17.35 -7.07
#